data_af92d270ac87970041c9700eb7391749
#
_entry.id   af92d270ac87970041c9700eb7391749
#
_cell.length_a   1.000
_cell.length_b   1.000
_cell.length_c   1.000
_cell.angle_alpha   90.00
_cell.angle_beta   90.00
_cell.angle_gamma   90.00
#
_symmetry.space_group_name_H-M   'P 1'
#
loop_
_entity.id
_entity.type
_entity.pdbx_description
1 polymer ?
#
loop_
_entity_poly.entity_id
_entity_poly.type
_entity_poly.pdbx_seq_one_letter_code
_entity_poly.pdbx_strand_id
1 'polypeptide(L)'
;MPRAPAVSMLTLVDEVDDAALLATSTFPIKPDELIDRCKFIIQEQRKIQDGSIDESLYADDFRFCAPFVGGPTPAKPGDSMPGLSKMEYLNALRAFDLLAAFPDMNNNYHGFYVDPFEPNRVWFRTRCFATHTGQLLGGAPTGKKLELPPQMFSMTFNDAGQVTFFNVGYVIDRTVGNTGGLGGAFGFFWATGNALPFPECQPFKGSFQLRALGLLQKMQRMLPGQQ
;
A
#
# COMPACT_ATOMS: atom_id res chain seq x y z
N MET A 1 5.89 52.89 4.82
CA MET A 1 5.18 51.64 4.43
C MET A 1 4.76 50.94 5.70
N PRO A 2 3.49 50.64 5.94
CA PRO A 2 3.07 49.90 7.11
C PRO A 2 3.59 48.46 7.03
N ARG A 3 4.22 47.99 8.11
CA ARG A 3 4.71 46.63 8.29
C ARG A 3 3.50 45.71 8.34
N ALA A 4 3.48 44.66 7.50
CA ALA A 4 2.47 43.63 7.59
C ALA A 4 2.40 43.06 9.01
N PRO A 5 1.20 42.80 9.56
CA PRO A 5 1.08 42.22 10.89
C PRO A 5 1.81 40.89 10.95
N ALA A 6 2.58 40.68 12.02
CA ALA A 6 3.22 39.39 12.27
C ALA A 6 2.14 38.34 12.35
N VAL A 7 2.15 37.42 11.41
CA VAL A 7 1.30 36.21 11.46
C VAL A 7 1.78 35.44 12.69
N SER A 8 0.95 35.36 13.72
CA SER A 8 1.17 34.45 14.84
C SER A 8 1.24 33.03 14.22
N MET A 9 2.41 32.41 14.22
CA MET A 9 2.54 30.98 13.88
C MET A 9 1.76 30.21 14.94
N LEU A 10 0.54 29.78 14.59
CA LEU A 10 -0.12 28.70 15.30
C LEU A 10 0.77 27.47 15.14
N THR A 11 1.44 27.06 16.20
CA THR A 11 2.18 25.79 16.22
C THR A 11 1.13 24.70 16.31
N LEU A 12 0.90 23.98 15.20
CA LEU A 12 0.11 22.76 15.23
C LEU A 12 0.95 21.70 15.99
N VAL A 13 0.42 21.20 17.07
CA VAL A 13 0.95 20.03 17.80
C VAL A 13 0.10 18.82 17.44
N ASP A 14 0.71 17.66 17.45
CA ASP A 14 -0.03 16.40 17.30
C ASP A 14 -1.03 16.29 18.44
N GLU A 15 -2.29 15.97 18.10
CA GLU A 15 -3.37 15.79 19.09
C GLU A 15 -3.23 14.51 19.89
N VAL A 16 -2.38 13.59 19.43
CA VAL A 16 -2.11 12.28 20.03
C VAL A 16 -0.64 12.21 20.44
N ASP A 17 -0.39 11.88 21.68
CA ASP A 17 0.93 11.51 22.17
C ASP A 17 1.12 10.00 21.97
N ASP A 18 1.68 9.64 20.82
CA ASP A 18 1.92 8.25 20.42
C ASP A 18 2.77 7.52 21.46
N ALA A 19 3.79 8.16 22.00
CA ALA A 19 4.68 7.55 23.00
C ALA A 19 3.96 7.24 24.31
N ALA A 20 3.10 8.16 24.78
CA ALA A 20 2.31 7.94 25.98
C ALA A 20 1.28 6.81 25.78
N LEU A 21 0.61 6.74 24.63
CA LEU A 21 -0.32 5.65 24.33
C LEU A 21 0.39 4.30 24.26
N LEU A 22 1.50 4.21 23.53
CA LEU A 22 2.28 2.97 23.40
C LEU A 22 2.87 2.51 24.74
N ALA A 23 3.22 3.43 25.64
CA ALA A 23 3.69 3.10 26.99
C ALA A 23 2.62 2.40 27.85
N THR A 24 1.34 2.57 27.55
CA THR A 24 0.23 1.90 28.25
C THR A 24 -0.14 0.54 27.65
N SER A 25 0.47 0.17 26.52
CA SER A 25 0.18 -1.07 25.81
C SER A 25 0.58 -2.29 26.64
N THR A 26 -0.29 -3.31 26.61
CA THR A 26 -0.03 -4.65 27.17
C THR A 26 0.49 -5.65 26.14
N PHE A 27 0.69 -5.22 24.90
CA PHE A 27 1.24 -6.09 23.85
C PHE A 27 2.69 -6.48 24.22
N PRO A 28 3.06 -7.78 24.17
CA PRO A 28 4.30 -8.26 24.76
C PRO A 28 5.56 -7.82 24.01
N ILE A 29 5.46 -7.48 22.72
CA ILE A 29 6.60 -7.06 21.90
C ILE A 29 6.67 -5.53 21.90
N LYS A 30 7.84 -4.99 22.24
CA LYS A 30 8.05 -3.53 22.26
C LYS A 30 8.02 -2.94 20.85
N PRO A 31 7.64 -1.65 20.71
CA PRO A 31 7.53 -0.99 19.41
C PRO A 31 8.75 -1.13 18.49
N ASP A 32 9.95 -0.88 19.01
CA ASP A 32 11.18 -0.97 18.21
C ASP A 32 11.47 -2.41 17.76
N GLU A 33 11.27 -3.38 18.67
CA GLU A 33 11.44 -4.82 18.36
C GLU A 33 10.41 -5.28 17.30
N LEU A 34 9.18 -4.76 17.39
CA LEU A 34 8.13 -5.07 16.42
C LEU A 34 8.43 -4.49 15.04
N ILE A 35 8.96 -3.26 14.97
CA ILE A 35 9.43 -2.64 13.73
C ILE A 35 10.56 -3.47 13.10
N ASP A 36 11.54 -3.90 13.90
CA ASP A 36 12.65 -4.72 13.41
C ASP A 36 12.16 -6.09 12.95
N ARG A 37 11.20 -6.69 13.65
CA ARG A 37 10.52 -7.92 13.23
C ARG A 37 9.82 -7.75 11.89
N CYS A 38 9.09 -6.65 11.70
CA CYS A 38 8.42 -6.31 10.44
C CYS A 38 9.42 -6.20 9.29
N LYS A 39 10.52 -5.47 9.48
CA LYS A 39 11.59 -5.33 8.48
C LYS A 39 12.22 -6.68 8.12
N PHE A 40 12.48 -7.52 9.12
CA PHE A 40 13.01 -8.86 8.92
C PHE A 40 12.07 -9.70 8.03
N ILE A 41 10.77 -9.71 8.31
CA ILE A 41 9.79 -10.46 7.52
C ILE A 41 9.71 -9.95 6.09
N ILE A 42 9.78 -8.63 5.87
CA ILE A 42 9.83 -8.05 4.52
C ILE A 42 11.07 -8.54 3.74
N GLN A 43 12.20 -8.69 4.40
CA GLN A 43 13.41 -9.23 3.78
C GLN A 43 13.25 -10.72 3.44
N GLU A 44 12.64 -11.50 4.33
CA GLU A 44 12.38 -12.92 4.12
C GLU A 44 11.44 -13.19 2.94
N GLN A 45 10.50 -12.26 2.63
CA GLN A 45 9.63 -12.39 1.47
C GLN A 45 10.37 -12.50 0.14
N ARG A 46 11.60 -12.00 0.04
CA ARG A 46 12.43 -12.14 -1.16
C ARG A 46 12.84 -13.58 -1.45
N LYS A 47 12.79 -14.45 -0.45
CA LYS A 47 13.14 -15.87 -0.54
C LYS A 47 11.98 -16.74 -1.03
N ILE A 48 10.83 -16.13 -1.37
CA ILE A 48 9.64 -16.89 -1.80
C ILE A 48 9.89 -17.68 -3.09
N GLN A 49 10.67 -17.11 -4.01
CA GLN A 49 10.89 -17.67 -5.34
C GLN A 49 11.82 -18.89 -5.33
N ASP A 50 12.81 -18.92 -4.43
CA ASP A 50 13.69 -20.06 -4.25
C ASP A 50 13.13 -21.13 -3.29
N GLY A 51 11.94 -20.88 -2.72
CA GLY A 51 11.25 -21.80 -1.81
C GLY A 51 11.82 -21.86 -0.40
N SER A 52 12.80 -21.00 -0.07
CA SER A 52 13.46 -20.98 1.26
C SER A 52 12.82 -20.03 2.25
N ILE A 53 11.66 -19.44 1.93
CA ILE A 53 10.91 -18.58 2.87
C ILE A 53 10.50 -19.38 4.10
N ASP A 54 10.72 -18.81 5.27
CA ASP A 54 10.22 -19.36 6.53
C ASP A 54 8.73 -19.07 6.69
N GLU A 55 7.89 -20.06 6.36
CA GLU A 55 6.43 -19.94 6.45
C GLU A 55 5.92 -19.84 7.89
N SER A 56 6.73 -20.17 8.90
CA SER A 56 6.37 -20.04 10.32
C SER A 56 6.31 -18.60 10.79
N LEU A 57 6.81 -17.65 9.99
CA LEU A 57 6.68 -16.21 10.23
C LEU A 57 5.24 -15.71 10.11
N TYR A 58 4.38 -16.50 9.45
CA TYR A 58 2.96 -16.20 9.26
C TYR A 58 2.12 -17.12 10.15
N ALA A 59 1.17 -16.56 10.89
CA ALA A 59 0.24 -17.33 11.70
C ALA A 59 -0.65 -18.23 10.85
N ASP A 60 -1.26 -19.27 11.45
CA ASP A 60 -2.13 -20.20 10.71
C ASP A 60 -3.42 -19.50 10.23
N ASP A 61 -3.90 -18.52 11.00
CA ASP A 61 -5.05 -17.69 10.68
C ASP A 61 -4.70 -16.44 9.85
N PHE A 62 -3.47 -16.37 9.33
CA PHE A 62 -3.01 -15.24 8.52
C PHE A 62 -3.99 -14.88 7.40
N ARG A 63 -4.14 -13.57 7.18
CA ARG A 63 -4.90 -13.01 6.04
C ARG A 63 -4.09 -11.92 5.34
N PHE A 64 -4.21 -11.92 4.01
CA PHE A 64 -3.65 -10.88 3.15
C PHE A 64 -4.75 -10.12 2.44
N CYS A 65 -4.72 -8.79 2.51
CA CYS A 65 -5.60 -7.91 1.75
C CYS A 65 -4.79 -6.89 0.94
N ALA A 66 -5.33 -6.57 -0.23
CA ALA A 66 -4.89 -5.44 -1.03
C ALA A 66 -6.12 -4.81 -1.70
N PRO A 67 -6.03 -3.60 -2.27
CA PRO A 67 -7.11 -3.05 -3.06
C PRO A 67 -7.56 -4.06 -4.11
N PHE A 68 -8.84 -4.47 -4.03
CA PHE A 68 -9.46 -5.44 -4.95
C PHE A 68 -8.92 -6.88 -4.88
N VAL A 69 -8.11 -7.21 -3.86
CA VAL A 69 -7.59 -8.56 -3.62
C VAL A 69 -7.97 -9.00 -2.21
N GLY A 70 -8.45 -10.22 -2.07
CA GLY A 70 -8.87 -10.79 -0.79
C GLY A 70 -10.36 -10.60 -0.45
N GLY A 71 -11.15 -10.13 -1.41
CA GLY A 71 -12.60 -9.99 -1.29
C GLY A 71 -13.07 -8.70 -0.61
N PRO A 72 -14.38 -8.51 -0.52
CA PRO A 72 -14.96 -7.34 0.11
C PRO A 72 -14.72 -7.31 1.62
N THR A 73 -14.68 -6.11 2.19
CA THR A 73 -14.67 -5.93 3.65
C THR A 73 -15.87 -6.66 4.27
N PRO A 74 -15.72 -7.29 5.44
CA PRO A 74 -16.85 -7.90 6.15
C PRO A 74 -18.01 -6.92 6.28
N ALA A 75 -19.20 -7.35 5.86
CA ALA A 75 -20.38 -6.48 5.88
C ALA A 75 -21.05 -6.44 7.26
N LYS A 76 -20.77 -7.42 8.13
CA LYS A 76 -21.39 -7.57 9.44
C LYS A 76 -20.37 -7.95 10.50
N PRO A 77 -20.57 -7.52 11.75
CA PRO A 77 -19.82 -8.05 12.89
C PRO A 77 -19.95 -9.59 12.97
N GLY A 78 -18.84 -10.29 13.06
CA GLY A 78 -18.80 -11.76 13.11
C GLY A 78 -18.55 -12.45 11.77
N ASP A 79 -18.58 -11.73 10.66
CA ASP A 79 -18.07 -12.29 9.39
C ASP A 79 -16.57 -12.55 9.52
N SER A 80 -16.09 -13.61 8.84
CA SER A 80 -14.67 -13.90 8.79
C SER A 80 -13.91 -12.72 8.14
N MET A 81 -12.72 -12.41 8.64
CA MET A 81 -11.86 -11.38 8.06
C MET A 81 -11.67 -11.66 6.56
N PRO A 82 -11.87 -10.65 5.69
CA PRO A 82 -11.59 -10.81 4.28
C PRO A 82 -10.09 -11.04 4.09
N GLY A 83 -9.73 -11.65 2.99
CA GLY A 83 -8.34 -11.79 2.63
C GLY A 83 -7.99 -13.17 2.12
N LEU A 84 -6.86 -13.24 1.41
CA LEU A 84 -6.26 -14.50 1.05
C LEU A 84 -5.71 -15.16 2.31
N SER A 85 -5.93 -16.46 2.44
CA SER A 85 -5.27 -17.28 3.46
C SER A 85 -3.76 -17.31 3.24
N LYS A 86 -3.01 -17.77 4.24
CA LYS A 86 -1.55 -17.97 4.18
C LYS A 86 -1.14 -18.71 2.90
N MET A 87 -1.78 -19.85 2.62
CA MET A 87 -1.46 -20.67 1.45
C MET A 87 -1.77 -19.97 0.13
N GLU A 88 -2.93 -19.31 0.02
CA GLU A 88 -3.30 -18.56 -1.18
C GLU A 88 -2.34 -17.39 -1.44
N TYR A 89 -1.96 -16.66 -0.40
CA TYR A 89 -1.00 -15.56 -0.48
C TYR A 89 0.38 -16.03 -0.96
N LEU A 90 0.94 -17.07 -0.33
CA LEU A 90 2.24 -17.62 -0.73
C LEU A 90 2.23 -18.18 -2.15
N ASN A 91 1.14 -18.84 -2.55
CA ASN A 91 0.98 -19.33 -3.91
C ASN A 91 0.86 -18.18 -4.92
N ALA A 92 0.15 -17.10 -4.58
CA ALA A 92 0.07 -15.91 -5.44
C ALA A 92 1.45 -15.25 -5.63
N LEU A 93 2.24 -15.13 -4.58
CA LEU A 93 3.60 -14.60 -4.69
C LEU A 93 4.50 -15.46 -5.58
N ARG A 94 4.40 -16.79 -5.49
CA ARG A 94 5.14 -17.75 -6.34
C ARG A 94 4.71 -17.67 -7.80
N ALA A 95 3.40 -17.49 -8.04
CA ALA A 95 2.84 -17.42 -9.39
C ALA A 95 3.21 -16.13 -10.13
N PHE A 96 3.37 -15.02 -9.41
CA PHE A 96 3.75 -13.73 -9.95
C PHE A 96 5.21 -13.42 -9.63
N ASP A 97 6.14 -14.03 -10.37
CA ASP A 97 7.57 -13.78 -10.21
C ASP A 97 7.93 -12.38 -10.74
N LEU A 98 7.61 -11.37 -9.92
CA LEU A 98 7.94 -9.98 -10.24
C LEU A 98 9.45 -9.73 -10.26
N LEU A 99 10.23 -10.49 -9.48
CA LEU A 99 11.68 -10.31 -9.45
C LEU A 99 12.35 -10.82 -10.73
N ALA A 100 11.81 -11.88 -11.37
CA ALA A 100 12.29 -12.28 -12.69
C ALA A 100 11.97 -11.25 -13.76
N ALA A 101 10.81 -10.59 -13.68
CA ALA A 101 10.42 -9.54 -14.63
C ALA A 101 11.15 -8.21 -14.36
N PHE A 102 11.47 -7.92 -13.10
CA PHE A 102 12.06 -6.66 -12.61
C PHE A 102 13.22 -6.93 -11.66
N PRO A 103 14.38 -7.40 -12.14
CA PRO A 103 15.49 -7.81 -11.26
C PRO A 103 16.06 -6.69 -10.38
N ASP A 104 15.92 -5.44 -10.81
CA ASP A 104 16.36 -4.23 -10.11
C ASP A 104 15.26 -3.62 -9.21
N MET A 105 14.13 -4.34 -9.01
CA MET A 105 13.01 -3.82 -8.23
C MET A 105 13.43 -3.45 -6.81
N ASN A 106 13.17 -2.19 -6.45
CA ASN A 106 13.40 -1.65 -5.14
C ASN A 106 12.16 -0.92 -4.62
N ASN A 107 11.54 -1.47 -3.59
CA ASN A 107 10.34 -0.91 -2.99
C ASN A 107 10.60 0.31 -2.11
N ASN A 108 11.86 0.61 -1.75
CA ASN A 108 12.24 1.71 -0.88
C ASN A 108 11.34 1.84 0.35
N TYR A 109 11.24 0.76 1.12
CA TYR A 109 10.44 0.72 2.35
C TYR A 109 10.95 1.76 3.36
N HIS A 110 10.05 2.58 3.89
CA HIS A 110 10.41 3.66 4.81
C HIS A 110 9.24 4.10 5.70
N GLY A 111 9.55 4.91 6.74
CA GLY A 111 8.55 5.49 7.63
C GLY A 111 7.80 4.44 8.45
N PHE A 112 8.55 3.49 9.01
CA PHE A 112 8.00 2.47 9.90
C PHE A 112 7.63 3.09 11.24
N TYR A 113 6.41 2.79 11.70
CA TYR A 113 5.96 3.14 13.04
C TYR A 113 4.90 2.14 13.53
N VAL A 114 4.80 1.98 14.84
CA VAL A 114 3.74 1.20 15.48
C VAL A 114 2.52 2.09 15.63
N ASP A 115 1.34 1.55 15.31
CA ASP A 115 0.08 2.26 15.48
C ASP A 115 -0.21 2.45 16.98
N PRO A 116 -0.38 3.70 17.47
CA PRO A 116 -0.60 3.94 18.89
C PRO A 116 -1.96 3.41 19.40
N PHE A 117 -2.93 3.21 18.51
CA PHE A 117 -4.26 2.65 18.84
C PHE A 117 -4.33 1.13 18.65
N GLU A 118 -3.42 0.56 17.84
CA GLU A 118 -3.27 -0.88 17.59
C GLU A 118 -1.80 -1.28 17.80
N PRO A 119 -1.33 -1.44 19.06
CA PRO A 119 0.09 -1.60 19.37
C PRO A 119 0.76 -2.86 18.80
N ASN A 120 -0.02 -3.75 18.23
CA ASN A 120 0.45 -4.92 17.49
C ASN A 120 0.51 -4.71 15.96
N ARG A 121 0.31 -3.48 15.46
CA ARG A 121 0.34 -3.14 14.04
C ARG A 121 1.49 -2.21 13.71
N VAL A 122 2.27 -2.56 12.69
CA VAL A 122 3.32 -1.72 12.11
C VAL A 122 2.86 -1.17 10.77
N TRP A 123 2.88 0.15 10.61
CA TRP A 123 2.67 0.84 9.35
C TRP A 123 3.99 1.18 8.69
N PHE A 124 4.03 1.20 7.36
CA PHE A 124 5.18 1.63 6.58
C PHE A 124 4.76 2.03 5.17
N ARG A 125 5.63 2.76 4.48
CA ARG A 125 5.39 3.25 3.14
C ARG A 125 6.35 2.63 2.15
N THR A 126 5.92 2.60 0.87
CA THR A 126 6.77 2.18 -0.25
C THR A 126 6.81 3.26 -1.31
N ARG A 127 7.94 3.32 -2.02
CA ARG A 127 8.12 4.04 -3.27
C ARG A 127 8.91 3.15 -4.22
N CYS A 128 8.22 2.37 -5.04
CA CYS A 128 8.85 1.34 -5.85
C CYS A 128 9.39 1.90 -7.15
N PHE A 129 10.64 1.52 -7.48
CA PHE A 129 11.28 1.73 -8.78
C PHE A 129 11.71 0.39 -9.34
N ALA A 130 11.58 0.21 -10.67
CA ALA A 130 11.94 -1.04 -11.33
C ALA A 130 12.14 -0.83 -12.84
N THR A 131 12.94 -1.69 -13.49
CA THR A 131 13.07 -1.72 -14.94
C THR A 131 12.56 -3.06 -15.47
N HIS A 132 11.64 -3.03 -16.44
CA HIS A 132 11.06 -4.24 -17.05
C HIS A 132 12.05 -4.88 -18.03
N THR A 133 12.86 -5.81 -17.55
CA THR A 133 13.92 -6.49 -18.32
C THR A 133 13.74 -8.00 -18.45
N GLY A 134 12.80 -8.59 -17.72
CA GLY A 134 12.40 -10.01 -17.83
C GLY A 134 10.99 -10.19 -18.39
N GLN A 135 10.56 -11.43 -18.59
CA GLN A 135 9.20 -11.73 -19.03
C GLN A 135 8.19 -11.48 -17.91
N LEU A 136 7.02 -10.93 -18.25
CA LEU A 136 5.90 -10.73 -17.34
C LEU A 136 4.62 -11.29 -17.98
N LEU A 137 3.97 -12.25 -17.34
CA LEU A 137 2.73 -12.89 -17.83
C LEU A 137 2.82 -13.36 -19.29
N GLY A 138 3.98 -13.87 -19.72
CA GLY A 138 4.24 -14.27 -21.09
C GLY A 138 4.58 -13.14 -22.07
N GLY A 139 4.50 -11.88 -21.63
CA GLY A 139 4.91 -10.70 -22.42
C GLY A 139 6.41 -10.50 -22.42
N ALA A 140 6.94 -10.01 -23.56
CA ALA A 140 8.36 -9.72 -23.71
C ALA A 140 8.80 -8.49 -22.88
N PRO A 141 10.07 -8.40 -22.46
CA PRO A 141 10.62 -7.22 -21.79
C PRO A 141 10.45 -5.96 -22.63
N THR A 142 10.05 -4.86 -22.01
CA THR A 142 9.85 -3.57 -22.69
C THR A 142 10.98 -2.57 -22.47
N GLY A 143 11.92 -2.83 -21.55
CA GLY A 143 12.97 -1.91 -21.14
C GLY A 143 12.47 -0.66 -20.39
N LYS A 144 11.16 -0.58 -20.08
CA LYS A 144 10.58 0.59 -19.41
C LYS A 144 11.07 0.69 -17.97
N LYS A 145 11.48 1.89 -17.59
CA LYS A 145 11.70 2.27 -16.19
C LYS A 145 10.39 2.69 -15.57
N LEU A 146 10.03 2.02 -14.48
CA LEU A 146 8.77 2.21 -13.77
C LEU A 146 9.01 2.86 -12.43
N GLU A 147 8.10 3.75 -12.09
CA GLU A 147 7.97 4.38 -10.80
C GLU A 147 6.53 4.23 -10.36
N LEU A 148 6.31 3.44 -9.32
CA LEU A 148 4.98 3.27 -8.75
C LEU A 148 4.65 4.43 -7.81
N PRO A 149 3.37 4.82 -7.71
CA PRO A 149 2.93 5.79 -6.73
C PRO A 149 3.22 5.31 -5.30
N PRO A 150 3.39 6.23 -4.34
CA PRO A 150 3.59 5.85 -2.95
C PRO A 150 2.36 5.11 -2.41
N GLN A 151 2.59 4.03 -1.65
CA GLN A 151 1.54 3.25 -0.99
C GLN A 151 1.81 3.13 0.51
N MET A 152 0.74 3.00 1.29
CA MET A 152 0.79 2.69 2.72
C MET A 152 0.52 1.20 2.93
N PHE A 153 1.37 0.54 3.68
CA PHE A 153 1.27 -0.88 4.04
C PHE A 153 1.17 -1.04 5.55
N SER A 154 0.60 -2.13 6.00
CA SER A 154 0.69 -2.50 7.41
C SER A 154 0.77 -4.01 7.62
N MET A 155 1.45 -4.40 8.69
CA MET A 155 1.46 -5.77 9.20
C MET A 155 0.97 -5.78 10.65
N THR A 156 0.04 -6.69 10.97
CA THR A 156 -0.43 -6.94 12.33
C THR A 156 0.14 -8.27 12.83
N PHE A 157 0.48 -8.32 14.09
CA PHE A 157 1.21 -9.43 14.70
C PHE A 157 0.43 -10.04 15.86
N ASN A 158 0.65 -11.33 16.14
CA ASN A 158 0.25 -11.97 17.39
C ASN A 158 1.36 -11.84 18.44
N ASP A 159 1.10 -12.32 19.66
CA ASP A 159 2.04 -12.27 20.79
C ASP A 159 3.34 -13.05 20.55
N ALA A 160 3.33 -13.99 19.62
CA ALA A 160 4.52 -14.73 19.19
C ALA A 160 5.34 -14.00 18.10
N GLY A 161 4.90 -12.83 17.65
CA GLY A 161 5.55 -12.06 16.58
C GLY A 161 5.34 -12.66 15.19
N GLN A 162 4.32 -13.48 15.00
CA GLN A 162 3.90 -13.96 13.68
C GLN A 162 2.92 -12.96 13.06
N VAL A 163 2.99 -12.78 11.74
CA VAL A 163 2.05 -11.93 11.01
C VAL A 163 0.69 -12.61 10.96
N THR A 164 -0.34 -11.95 11.48
CA THR A 164 -1.75 -12.38 11.37
C THR A 164 -2.48 -11.68 10.24
N PHE A 165 -2.07 -10.45 9.91
CA PHE A 165 -2.69 -9.69 8.84
C PHE A 165 -1.66 -8.85 8.10
N PHE A 166 -1.62 -8.97 6.78
CA PHE A 166 -0.82 -8.11 5.93
C PHE A 166 -1.74 -7.34 4.99
N ASN A 167 -1.74 -6.03 5.12
CA ASN A 167 -2.53 -5.13 4.29
C ASN A 167 -1.63 -4.30 3.39
N VAL A 168 -1.81 -4.46 2.09
CA VAL A 168 -1.31 -3.52 1.08
C VAL A 168 -2.40 -2.49 0.85
N GLY A 169 -2.20 -1.29 1.37
CA GLY A 169 -3.19 -0.22 1.27
C GLY A 169 -3.25 0.42 -0.12
N TYR A 170 -4.16 1.38 -0.24
CA TYR A 170 -4.30 2.18 -1.45
C TYR A 170 -3.06 3.06 -1.69
N VAL A 171 -2.92 3.54 -2.91
CA VAL A 171 -1.93 4.56 -3.22
C VAL A 171 -2.25 5.85 -2.46
N ILE A 172 -1.21 6.48 -1.89
CA ILE A 172 -1.34 7.73 -1.14
C ILE A 172 -1.55 8.90 -2.10
N ASP A 173 -0.80 8.90 -3.20
CA ASP A 173 -0.89 9.92 -4.25
C ASP A 173 -0.76 9.29 -5.63
N ARG A 174 -1.89 9.17 -6.34
CA ARG A 174 -1.94 8.59 -7.69
C ARG A 174 -1.40 9.49 -8.79
N THR A 175 -1.06 10.74 -8.49
CA THR A 175 -0.48 11.67 -9.47
C THR A 175 1.02 11.45 -9.65
N VAL A 176 1.60 10.72 -8.75
CA VAL A 176 3.02 10.42 -8.70
C VAL A 176 3.32 9.11 -9.43
N GLY A 177 4.48 9.06 -10.12
CA GLY A 177 4.92 7.88 -10.86
C GLY A 177 4.38 7.82 -12.28
N ASN A 178 4.58 6.66 -12.93
CA ASN A 178 4.24 6.47 -14.35
C ASN A 178 3.44 5.19 -14.62
N THR A 179 2.78 4.66 -13.60
CA THR A 179 1.96 3.44 -13.68
C THR A 179 0.45 3.72 -13.74
N GLY A 180 0.06 4.89 -14.23
CA GLY A 180 -1.36 5.27 -14.34
C GLY A 180 -2.06 5.48 -12.99
N GLY A 181 -1.31 5.73 -11.92
CA GLY A 181 -1.83 5.87 -10.57
C GLY A 181 -2.18 4.54 -9.91
N LEU A 182 -1.79 3.41 -10.52
CA LEU A 182 -1.98 2.07 -9.98
C LEU A 182 -0.75 1.66 -9.17
N GLY A 183 -0.99 1.06 -8.01
CA GLY A 183 0.06 0.50 -7.15
C GLY A 183 0.19 -1.02 -7.29
N GLY A 184 1.21 -1.58 -6.63
CA GLY A 184 1.45 -3.02 -6.57
C GLY A 184 1.52 -3.69 -7.95
N ALA A 185 1.11 -4.95 -8.02
CA ALA A 185 1.15 -5.76 -9.25
C ALA A 185 0.37 -5.11 -10.41
N PHE A 186 -0.76 -4.46 -10.13
CA PHE A 186 -1.58 -3.83 -11.18
C PHE A 186 -0.87 -2.66 -11.86
N GLY A 187 -0.04 -1.91 -11.11
CA GLY A 187 0.82 -0.87 -11.67
C GLY A 187 1.84 -1.43 -12.66
N PHE A 188 2.49 -2.54 -12.31
CA PHE A 188 3.42 -3.24 -13.20
C PHE A 188 2.74 -3.77 -14.45
N PHE A 189 1.61 -4.46 -14.30
CA PHE A 189 0.86 -5.01 -15.44
C PHE A 189 0.41 -3.92 -16.40
N TRP A 190 -0.20 -2.85 -15.90
CA TRP A 190 -0.65 -1.77 -16.76
C TRP A 190 0.49 -1.07 -17.48
N ALA A 191 1.56 -0.72 -16.77
CA ALA A 191 2.67 0.04 -17.33
C ALA A 191 3.47 -0.74 -18.40
N THR A 192 3.45 -2.07 -18.33
CA THR A 192 4.11 -2.95 -19.32
C THR A 192 3.20 -3.37 -20.48
N GLY A 193 1.93 -2.96 -20.48
CA GLY A 193 0.96 -3.31 -21.51
C GLY A 193 0.21 -4.63 -21.27
N ASN A 194 0.39 -5.23 -20.09
CA ASN A 194 -0.26 -6.49 -19.69
C ASN A 194 -1.40 -6.25 -18.69
N ALA A 195 -2.08 -5.10 -18.79
CA ALA A 195 -3.18 -4.75 -17.90
C ALA A 195 -4.28 -5.83 -17.92
N LEU A 196 -4.73 -6.22 -16.74
CA LEU A 196 -5.88 -7.12 -16.63
C LEU A 196 -7.16 -6.42 -17.12
N PRO A 197 -8.13 -7.16 -17.71
CA PRO A 197 -9.32 -6.56 -18.35
C PRO A 197 -10.41 -6.10 -17.37
N PHE A 198 -10.06 -5.86 -16.10
CA PHE A 198 -10.98 -5.41 -15.05
C PHE A 198 -10.85 -3.91 -14.82
N PRO A 199 -11.94 -3.19 -14.52
CA PRO A 199 -11.90 -1.74 -14.25
C PRO A 199 -10.93 -1.37 -13.13
N GLU A 200 -10.83 -2.18 -12.09
CA GLU A 200 -9.96 -2.00 -10.92
C GLU A 200 -8.47 -2.05 -11.27
N CYS A 201 -8.12 -2.75 -12.35
CA CYS A 201 -6.76 -2.90 -12.86
C CYS A 201 -6.42 -1.89 -13.95
N GLN A 202 -7.27 -0.87 -14.14
CA GLN A 202 -7.09 0.22 -15.10
C GLN A 202 -6.94 1.55 -14.36
N PRO A 203 -6.26 2.54 -14.96
CA PRO A 203 -6.21 3.89 -14.40
C PRO A 203 -7.60 4.44 -14.12
N PHE A 204 -7.76 5.08 -12.96
CA PHE A 204 -9.03 5.64 -12.54
C PHE A 204 -9.59 6.61 -13.60
N LYS A 205 -10.84 6.38 -13.97
CA LYS A 205 -11.64 7.29 -14.81
C LYS A 205 -12.82 7.81 -14.00
N GLY A 206 -12.91 9.13 -13.86
CA GLY A 206 -14.07 9.74 -13.19
C GLY A 206 -15.39 9.27 -13.82
N SER A 207 -16.39 9.01 -12.98
CA SER A 207 -17.73 8.63 -13.43
C SER A 207 -18.32 9.70 -14.38
N PHE A 208 -19.33 9.31 -15.16
CA PHE A 208 -20.06 10.26 -16.01
C PHE A 208 -20.63 11.41 -15.17
N GLN A 209 -21.21 11.10 -14.01
CA GLN A 209 -21.78 12.07 -13.06
C GLN A 209 -20.74 13.09 -12.61
N LEU A 210 -19.55 12.63 -12.22
CA LEU A 210 -18.46 13.52 -11.79
C LEU A 210 -17.99 14.42 -12.96
N ARG A 211 -17.89 13.88 -14.16
CA ARG A 211 -17.52 14.66 -15.34
C ARG A 211 -18.59 15.69 -15.73
N ALA A 212 -19.87 15.32 -15.63
CA ALA A 212 -21.00 16.23 -15.87
C ALA A 212 -21.01 17.37 -14.83
N LEU A 213 -20.80 17.05 -13.53
CA LEU A 213 -20.69 18.06 -12.48
C LEU A 213 -19.54 19.05 -12.74
N GLY A 214 -18.38 18.55 -13.15
CA GLY A 214 -17.24 19.39 -13.52
C GLY A 214 -17.53 20.30 -14.72
N LEU A 215 -18.30 19.84 -15.69
CA LEU A 215 -18.75 20.66 -16.81
C LEU A 215 -19.71 21.77 -16.37
N LEU A 216 -20.69 21.43 -15.53
CA LEU A 216 -21.62 22.41 -14.95
C LEU A 216 -20.89 23.50 -14.16
N GLN A 217 -19.93 23.13 -13.33
CA GLN A 217 -19.10 24.08 -12.59
C GLN A 217 -18.30 25.02 -13.51
N LYS A 218 -17.75 24.49 -14.62
CA LYS A 218 -17.08 25.32 -15.62
C LYS A 218 -18.05 26.30 -16.30
N MET A 219 -19.25 25.85 -16.66
CA MET A 219 -20.27 26.72 -17.25
C MET A 219 -20.71 27.83 -16.29
N GLN A 220 -20.91 27.52 -15.01
CA GLN A 220 -21.25 28.52 -13.99
C GLN A 220 -20.17 29.60 -13.85
N ARG A 221 -18.88 29.22 -13.90
CA ARG A 221 -17.76 30.18 -13.84
C ARG A 221 -17.65 31.07 -15.10
N MET A 222 -18.25 30.66 -16.22
CA MET A 222 -18.26 31.43 -17.48
C MET A 222 -19.42 32.41 -17.54
N LEU A 223 -20.43 32.32 -16.67
CA LEU A 223 -21.56 33.26 -16.64
C LEU A 223 -21.10 34.57 -15.96
N PRO A 224 -21.18 35.72 -16.63
CA PRO A 224 -20.82 36.99 -16.01
C PRO A 224 -21.89 37.36 -14.97
N GLY A 225 -21.48 37.53 -13.70
CA GLY A 225 -22.35 38.12 -12.69
C GLY A 225 -22.38 37.47 -11.28
N GLN A 226 -21.39 36.63 -10.90
CA GLN A 226 -21.23 36.22 -9.49
C GLN A 226 -19.80 36.44 -9.07
N GLN A 227 -19.50 37.68 -8.68
CA GLN A 227 -18.38 38.04 -7.80
C GLN A 227 -18.92 38.34 -6.41
#